data_9c942674bc5a14a94f805723b0516849
#
_entry.id   9c942674bc5a14a94f805723b0516849
#
_cell.length_a   1.000
_cell.length_b   1.000
_cell.length_c   1.000
_cell.angle_alpha   90.00
_cell.angle_beta   90.00
_cell.angle_gamma   90.00
#
_symmetry.space_group_name_H-M   'P 1'
#
loop_
_entity.id
_entity.type
_entity.pdbx_description
1 polymer ?
#
loop_
_entity_poly.entity_id
_entity_poly.type
_entity_poly.pdbx_seq_one_letter_code
_entity_poly.pdbx_strand_id
1 'polypeptide(L)'
;MTKIIFNADDFGYSNGINYGIIDAFKYGVLTSTTLMVTMPGTEHAVKLMKENEGLGVGLHFNISLGKPITKGKTLVGENNKFIKPDNLPEGFKYDENELREELRAQYNKFIELVGKKPTHVDSHLFSSDKVPEMRKLCAEIAKEEQIPMRNFDLDFVPHVQFVQHRSYNAGPGLEYVKDNFNDILKNEYVEIMAHPGYI
;
A
#
# COMPACT_ATOMS: atom_id res chain seq x y z
N MET A 1 -20.69 10.17 13.32
CA MET A 1 -19.33 10.78 13.51
C MET A 1 -18.40 10.10 12.53
N THR A 2 -17.76 10.84 11.64
CA THR A 2 -16.84 10.29 10.64
C THR A 2 -15.57 9.78 11.31
N LYS A 3 -15.13 8.60 10.94
CA LYS A 3 -13.83 8.03 11.33
C LYS A 3 -12.87 8.19 10.16
N ILE A 4 -11.73 8.82 10.41
CA ILE A 4 -10.73 9.11 9.39
C ILE A 4 -9.47 8.26 9.67
N ILE A 5 -9.04 7.53 8.66
CA ILE A 5 -7.79 6.80 8.61
C ILE A 5 -6.80 7.66 7.80
N PHE A 6 -5.73 8.12 8.44
CA PHE A 6 -4.59 8.68 7.72
C PHE A 6 -3.58 7.56 7.50
N ASN A 7 -3.44 7.10 6.25
CA ASN A 7 -2.49 6.06 5.89
C ASN A 7 -1.27 6.64 5.17
N ALA A 8 -0.09 6.26 5.63
CA ALA A 8 1.15 6.55 4.92
C ALA A 8 1.56 5.35 4.08
N ASP A 9 1.66 5.54 2.78
CA ASP A 9 2.18 4.53 1.87
C ASP A 9 3.73 4.46 1.93
N ASP A 10 4.32 3.43 1.34
CA ASP A 10 5.76 3.26 1.12
C ASP A 10 6.63 3.01 2.37
N PHE A 11 6.08 2.53 3.48
CA PHE A 11 6.90 2.08 4.59
C PHE A 11 7.83 0.94 4.16
N GLY A 12 9.10 1.05 4.47
CA GLY A 12 10.12 0.12 3.97
C GLY A 12 10.82 0.53 2.67
N TYR A 13 10.36 1.58 2.00
CA TYR A 13 11.00 2.07 0.77
C TYR A 13 12.46 2.50 1.03
N SER A 14 12.68 3.36 2.01
CA SER A 14 14.00 3.84 2.45
C SER A 14 13.97 4.24 3.93
N ASN A 15 15.16 4.41 4.52
CA ASN A 15 15.24 4.87 5.91
C ASN A 15 14.65 6.27 6.11
N GLY A 16 14.82 7.18 5.14
CA GLY A 16 14.26 8.53 5.21
C GLY A 16 12.72 8.52 5.20
N ILE A 17 12.11 7.71 4.32
CA ILE A 17 10.66 7.51 4.30
C ILE A 17 10.20 6.89 5.63
N ASN A 18 10.89 5.87 6.12
CA ASN A 18 10.53 5.22 7.38
C ASN A 18 10.52 6.19 8.56
N TYR A 19 11.53 7.05 8.70
CA TYR A 19 11.55 8.06 9.75
C TYR A 19 10.44 9.09 9.59
N GLY A 20 10.16 9.56 8.37
CA GLY A 20 9.07 10.49 8.12
C GLY A 20 7.69 9.92 8.50
N ILE A 21 7.46 8.64 8.22
CA ILE A 21 6.24 7.92 8.62
C ILE A 21 6.12 7.85 10.15
N ILE A 22 7.19 7.48 10.83
CA ILE A 22 7.19 7.38 12.30
C ILE A 22 6.99 8.75 12.96
N ASP A 23 7.60 9.80 12.42
CA ASP A 23 7.40 11.15 12.96
C ASP A 23 5.97 11.66 12.70
N ALA A 24 5.40 11.36 11.53
CA ALA A 24 4.00 11.65 11.24
C ALA A 24 3.02 10.89 12.16
N PHE A 25 3.39 9.67 12.60
CA PHE A 25 2.63 8.92 13.60
C PHE A 25 2.78 9.52 15.00
N LYS A 26 4.02 9.82 15.43
CA LYS A 26 4.29 10.30 16.79
C LYS A 26 3.81 11.73 17.06
N TYR A 27 3.94 12.58 16.07
CA TYR A 27 3.75 14.03 16.20
C TYR A 27 2.63 14.60 15.34
N GLY A 28 2.07 13.80 14.45
CA GLY A 28 1.00 14.18 13.53
C GLY A 28 -0.30 13.42 13.77
N VAL A 29 -1.02 13.19 12.69
CA VAL A 29 -2.36 12.55 12.69
C VAL A 29 -2.37 11.17 12.04
N LEU A 30 -1.21 10.64 11.69
CA LEU A 30 -1.10 9.35 11.02
C LEU A 30 -1.59 8.23 11.95
N THR A 31 -2.38 7.30 11.41
CA THR A 31 -2.93 6.18 12.19
C THR A 31 -2.49 4.83 11.66
N SER A 32 -2.11 4.77 10.38
CA SER A 32 -1.68 3.53 9.73
C SER A 32 -0.65 3.78 8.63
N THR A 33 0.00 2.70 8.22
CA THR A 33 0.97 2.70 7.12
C THR A 33 0.93 1.37 6.40
N THR A 34 1.46 1.30 5.17
CA THR A 34 1.57 0.06 4.42
C THR A 34 3.01 -0.26 4.06
N LEU A 35 3.45 -1.46 4.46
CA LEU A 35 4.83 -1.95 4.37
C LEU A 35 5.12 -2.60 3.03
N MET A 36 6.15 -2.14 2.35
CA MET A 36 6.74 -2.76 1.17
C MET A 36 7.80 -3.80 1.61
N VAL A 37 7.50 -5.09 1.45
CA VAL A 37 8.38 -6.18 1.92
C VAL A 37 9.56 -6.50 0.99
N THR A 38 9.62 -5.85 -0.16
CA THR A 38 10.64 -6.08 -1.22
C THR A 38 11.67 -4.95 -1.33
N MET A 39 11.61 -3.95 -0.44
CA MET A 39 12.41 -2.74 -0.56
C MET A 39 13.59 -2.71 0.42
N PRO A 40 14.64 -1.92 0.13
CA PRO A 40 15.87 -1.88 0.96
C PRO A 40 15.66 -1.45 2.41
N GLY A 41 14.64 -0.63 2.69
CA GLY A 41 14.33 -0.14 4.03
C GLY A 41 13.39 -1.05 4.85
N THR A 42 13.03 -2.23 4.33
CA THR A 42 12.03 -3.11 4.96
C THR A 42 12.41 -3.53 6.39
N GLU A 43 13.64 -4.02 6.60
CA GLU A 43 14.09 -4.45 7.94
C GLU A 43 14.12 -3.30 8.93
N HIS A 44 14.55 -2.12 8.49
CA HIS A 44 14.51 -0.90 9.28
C HIS A 44 13.06 -0.50 9.65
N ALA A 45 12.14 -0.59 8.70
CA ALA A 45 10.73 -0.34 8.95
C ALA A 45 10.15 -1.30 10.00
N VAL A 46 10.44 -2.59 9.88
CA VAL A 46 9.99 -3.60 10.85
C VAL A 46 10.53 -3.34 12.26
N LYS A 47 11.77 -2.89 12.39
CA LYS A 47 12.32 -2.48 13.68
C LYS A 47 11.55 -1.30 14.27
N LEU A 48 11.36 -0.25 13.49
CA LEU A 48 10.62 0.95 13.91
C LEU A 48 9.15 0.63 14.27
N MET A 49 8.50 -0.24 13.52
CA MET A 49 7.14 -0.69 13.82
C MET A 49 7.06 -1.34 15.21
N LYS A 50 8.01 -2.21 15.56
CA LYS A 50 8.05 -2.87 16.88
C LYS A 50 8.23 -1.89 18.04
N GLU A 51 8.89 -0.76 17.79
CA GLU A 51 9.08 0.32 18.75
C GLU A 51 7.86 1.26 18.83
N ASN A 52 6.85 1.09 17.94
CA ASN A 52 5.67 1.95 17.82
C ASN A 52 4.38 1.11 17.70
N GLU A 53 4.07 0.35 18.74
CA GLU A 53 3.00 -0.66 18.74
C GLU A 53 1.59 -0.15 18.39
N GLY A 54 1.31 1.13 18.57
CA GLY A 54 0.02 1.74 18.21
C GLY A 54 -0.18 2.00 16.72
N LEU A 55 0.89 1.87 15.90
CA LEU A 55 0.81 2.08 14.45
C LEU A 55 0.17 0.88 13.76
N GLY A 56 -0.93 1.09 13.05
CA GLY A 56 -1.53 0.08 12.18
C GLY A 56 -0.63 -0.19 10.97
N VAL A 57 -0.21 -1.43 10.73
CA VAL A 57 0.66 -1.77 9.59
C VAL A 57 -0.02 -2.74 8.66
N GLY A 58 -0.32 -2.27 7.45
CA GLY A 58 -0.81 -3.04 6.31
C GLY A 58 0.32 -3.52 5.39
N LEU A 59 -0.03 -4.28 4.37
CA LEU A 59 0.89 -4.72 3.31
C LEU A 59 0.69 -3.89 2.05
N HIS A 60 1.77 -3.26 1.57
CA HIS A 60 1.84 -2.53 0.31
C HIS A 60 2.34 -3.44 -0.80
N PHE A 61 1.43 -4.10 -1.52
CA PHE A 61 1.80 -4.97 -2.64
C PHE A 61 2.56 -4.19 -3.71
N ASN A 62 3.67 -4.74 -4.15
CA ASN A 62 4.55 -4.09 -5.11
C ASN A 62 4.87 -5.00 -6.31
N ILE A 63 4.54 -4.53 -7.52
CA ILE A 63 4.93 -5.14 -8.80
C ILE A 63 5.58 -4.12 -9.74
N SER A 64 6.04 -2.99 -9.21
CA SER A 64 6.45 -1.83 -10.03
C SER A 64 7.87 -1.36 -9.74
N LEU A 65 8.49 -1.80 -8.65
CA LEU A 65 9.79 -1.31 -8.21
C LEU A 65 10.64 -2.39 -7.55
N GLY A 66 11.96 -2.38 -7.82
CA GLY A 66 12.87 -3.36 -7.25
C GLY A 66 12.77 -4.72 -7.93
N LYS A 67 12.99 -5.80 -7.17
CA LYS A 67 12.97 -7.19 -7.66
C LYS A 67 11.83 -7.97 -7.02
N PRO A 68 11.21 -8.92 -7.76
CA PRO A 68 10.27 -9.86 -7.17
C PRO A 68 10.94 -10.79 -6.17
N ILE A 69 10.15 -11.39 -5.31
CA ILE A 69 10.55 -12.50 -4.44
C ILE A 69 10.64 -13.78 -5.27
N THR A 70 9.73 -13.93 -6.23
CA THR A 70 9.60 -15.09 -7.11
C THR A 70 10.41 -14.92 -8.40
N LYS A 71 10.29 -15.90 -9.31
CA LYS A 71 11.01 -15.92 -10.60
C LYS A 71 10.09 -15.72 -11.80
N GLY A 72 8.95 -15.04 -11.61
CA GLY A 72 7.98 -14.80 -12.68
C GLY A 72 8.59 -14.00 -13.84
N LYS A 73 8.46 -14.53 -15.07
CA LYS A 73 9.04 -13.93 -16.29
C LYS A 73 8.26 -12.73 -16.78
N THR A 74 6.93 -12.76 -16.63
CA THR A 74 6.06 -11.66 -17.06
C THR A 74 6.10 -10.48 -16.09
N LEU A 75 6.66 -10.66 -14.90
CA LEU A 75 6.75 -9.62 -13.88
C LEU A 75 7.94 -8.68 -14.08
N VAL A 76 8.96 -9.11 -14.84
CA VAL A 76 10.26 -8.43 -14.89
C VAL A 76 10.73 -8.13 -16.31
N GLY A 77 11.54 -7.06 -16.43
CA GLY A 77 12.30 -6.76 -17.63
C GLY A 77 13.65 -7.46 -17.67
N GLU A 78 14.48 -7.11 -18.66
CA GLU A 78 15.82 -7.71 -18.89
C GLU A 78 16.78 -7.62 -17.71
N ASN A 79 16.57 -6.65 -16.80
CA ASN A 79 17.39 -6.44 -15.60
C ASN A 79 16.90 -7.22 -14.37
N ASN A 80 15.93 -8.13 -14.52
CA ASN A 80 15.26 -8.86 -13.45
C ASN A 80 14.62 -7.95 -12.38
N LYS A 81 14.19 -6.75 -12.77
CA LYS A 81 13.40 -5.85 -11.93
C LYS A 81 11.97 -5.75 -12.46
N PHE A 82 11.05 -5.47 -11.57
CA PHE A 82 9.66 -5.19 -11.97
C PHE A 82 9.59 -4.12 -13.05
N ILE A 83 8.66 -4.29 -13.97
CA ILE A 83 8.30 -3.27 -14.96
C ILE A 83 7.10 -2.51 -14.40
N LYS A 84 7.21 -1.18 -14.34
CA LYS A 84 6.06 -0.36 -13.92
C LYS A 84 4.88 -0.63 -14.83
N PRO A 85 3.66 -0.85 -14.30
CA PRO A 85 2.47 -1.08 -15.13
C PRO A 85 2.26 -0.01 -16.21
N ASP A 86 2.55 1.24 -15.89
CA ASP A 86 2.43 2.37 -16.85
C ASP A 86 3.43 2.31 -18.02
N ASN A 87 4.47 1.48 -17.94
CA ASN A 87 5.48 1.29 -18.97
C ASN A 87 5.28 0.01 -19.80
N LEU A 88 4.21 -0.73 -19.55
CA LEU A 88 3.93 -1.96 -20.28
C LEU A 88 3.32 -1.63 -21.66
N PRO A 89 3.59 -2.46 -22.68
CA PRO A 89 2.94 -2.31 -23.99
C PRO A 89 1.40 -2.40 -23.88
N GLU A 90 0.71 -1.72 -24.77
CA GLU A 90 -0.73 -1.83 -24.87
C GLU A 90 -1.15 -3.31 -25.08
N GLY A 91 -2.14 -3.75 -24.31
CA GLY A 91 -2.62 -5.13 -24.38
C GLY A 91 -1.73 -6.16 -23.66
N PHE A 92 -0.67 -5.74 -22.99
CA PHE A 92 0.13 -6.63 -22.15
C PHE A 92 -0.72 -7.28 -21.05
N LYS A 93 -0.47 -8.56 -20.82
CA LYS A 93 -1.09 -9.31 -19.72
C LYS A 93 -0.01 -10.00 -18.90
N TYR A 94 -0.13 -9.89 -17.60
CA TYR A 94 0.66 -10.73 -16.70
C TYR A 94 0.20 -12.19 -16.77
N ASP A 95 1.12 -13.13 -16.62
CA ASP A 95 0.73 -14.50 -16.29
C ASP A 95 0.11 -14.51 -14.89
N GLU A 96 -1.16 -14.97 -14.82
CA GLU A 96 -1.94 -14.91 -13.57
C GLU A 96 -1.32 -15.81 -12.49
N ASN A 97 -0.68 -16.92 -12.84
CA ASN A 97 -0.03 -17.80 -11.87
C ASN A 97 1.23 -17.15 -11.32
N GLU A 98 2.08 -16.57 -12.18
CA GLU A 98 3.29 -15.85 -11.73
C GLU A 98 2.92 -14.67 -10.82
N LEU A 99 1.89 -13.92 -11.17
CA LEU A 99 1.42 -12.79 -10.37
C LEU A 99 0.85 -13.27 -9.01
N ARG A 100 0.05 -14.35 -9.02
CA ARG A 100 -0.49 -14.99 -7.81
C ARG A 100 0.63 -15.46 -6.88
N GLU A 101 1.63 -16.15 -7.42
CA GLU A 101 2.79 -16.62 -6.65
C GLU A 101 3.53 -15.45 -6.00
N GLU A 102 3.75 -14.37 -6.75
CA GLU A 102 4.46 -13.18 -6.22
C GLU A 102 3.67 -12.49 -5.11
N LEU A 103 2.38 -12.22 -5.32
CA LEU A 103 1.55 -11.56 -4.31
C LEU A 103 1.44 -12.41 -3.04
N ARG A 104 1.31 -13.74 -3.18
CA ARG A 104 1.29 -14.66 -2.03
C ARG A 104 2.66 -14.70 -1.34
N ALA A 105 3.75 -14.67 -2.10
CA ALA A 105 5.10 -14.60 -1.53
C ALA A 105 5.33 -13.31 -0.74
N GLN A 106 4.83 -12.16 -1.22
CA GLN A 106 4.89 -10.89 -0.49
C GLN A 106 4.05 -10.95 0.79
N TYR A 107 2.84 -11.52 0.73
CA TYR A 107 2.01 -11.71 1.92
C TYR A 107 2.71 -12.60 2.98
N ASN A 108 3.24 -13.74 2.56
CA ASN A 108 3.97 -14.66 3.46
C ASN A 108 5.22 -14.00 4.05
N LYS A 109 5.95 -13.21 3.25
CA LYS A 109 7.11 -12.45 3.70
C LYS A 109 6.73 -11.39 4.74
N PHE A 110 5.57 -10.74 4.57
CA PHE A 110 5.05 -9.84 5.59
C PHE A 110 4.83 -10.58 6.92
N ILE A 111 4.15 -11.73 6.90
CA ILE A 111 3.93 -12.54 8.11
C ILE A 111 5.25 -12.96 8.77
N GLU A 112 6.22 -13.41 7.96
CA GLU A 112 7.55 -13.80 8.45
C GLU A 112 8.25 -12.65 9.19
N LEU A 113 8.23 -11.44 8.63
CA LEU A 113 8.91 -10.27 9.16
C LEU A 113 8.21 -9.64 10.36
N VAL A 114 6.89 -9.58 10.31
CA VAL A 114 6.05 -8.83 11.26
C VAL A 114 5.53 -9.72 12.39
N GLY A 115 5.38 -11.02 12.14
CA GLY A 115 4.86 -12.01 13.11
C GLY A 115 3.33 -12.00 13.28
N LYS A 116 2.60 -11.22 12.49
CA LYS A 116 1.13 -11.13 12.50
C LYS A 116 0.58 -10.74 11.13
N LYS A 117 -0.72 -10.90 10.91
CA LYS A 117 -1.39 -10.47 9.67
C LYS A 117 -1.31 -8.96 9.49
N PRO A 118 -1.26 -8.46 8.24
CA PRO A 118 -1.41 -7.04 7.97
C PRO A 118 -2.78 -6.55 8.41
N THR A 119 -2.86 -5.30 8.84
CA THR A 119 -4.14 -4.68 9.24
C THR A 119 -5.05 -4.43 8.04
N HIS A 120 -4.47 -4.25 6.87
CA HIS A 120 -5.14 -4.05 5.58
C HIS A 120 -4.13 -4.26 4.45
N VAL A 121 -4.61 -4.24 3.21
CA VAL A 121 -3.77 -4.32 2.02
C VAL A 121 -4.08 -3.22 1.03
N ASP A 122 -3.07 -2.78 0.32
CA ASP A 122 -3.15 -1.86 -0.81
C ASP A 122 -2.01 -2.15 -1.81
N SER A 123 -1.70 -1.22 -2.74
CA SER A 123 -0.64 -1.47 -3.72
C SER A 123 0.10 -0.22 -4.15
N HIS A 124 1.41 -0.36 -4.33
CA HIS A 124 2.28 0.70 -4.82
C HIS A 124 1.87 1.17 -6.21
N LEU A 125 1.86 2.50 -6.42
CA LEU A 125 1.43 3.17 -7.65
C LEU A 125 0.01 2.81 -8.11
N PHE A 126 -0.87 2.42 -7.18
CA PHE A 126 -2.23 1.95 -7.49
C PHE A 126 -2.24 0.78 -8.49
N SER A 127 -1.26 -0.10 -8.41
CA SER A 127 -1.13 -1.22 -9.35
C SER A 127 -2.36 -2.14 -9.32
N SER A 128 -2.99 -2.35 -8.17
CA SER A 128 -4.24 -3.12 -8.07
C SER A 128 -5.44 -2.42 -8.70
N ASP A 129 -5.41 -1.09 -8.83
CA ASP A 129 -6.49 -0.36 -9.51
C ASP A 129 -6.28 -0.30 -11.02
N LYS A 130 -5.02 -0.36 -11.48
CA LYS A 130 -4.62 -0.27 -12.89
C LYS A 130 -4.58 -1.63 -13.60
N VAL A 131 -4.26 -2.70 -12.87
CA VAL A 131 -4.07 -4.06 -13.41
C VAL A 131 -5.20 -4.96 -12.93
N PRO A 132 -6.17 -5.30 -13.80
CA PRO A 132 -7.36 -6.09 -13.42
C PRO A 132 -7.03 -7.44 -12.79
N GLU A 133 -6.02 -8.14 -13.31
CA GLU A 133 -5.55 -9.42 -12.76
C GLU A 133 -5.03 -9.25 -11.33
N MET A 134 -4.25 -8.21 -11.08
CA MET A 134 -3.74 -7.89 -9.74
C MET A 134 -4.87 -7.54 -8.78
N ARG A 135 -5.86 -6.73 -9.23
CA ARG A 135 -7.02 -6.37 -8.41
C ARG A 135 -7.77 -7.61 -7.94
N LYS A 136 -8.04 -8.55 -8.87
CA LYS A 136 -8.68 -9.83 -8.56
C LYS A 136 -7.88 -10.62 -7.52
N LEU A 137 -6.59 -10.80 -7.73
CA LEU A 137 -5.73 -11.60 -6.86
C LEU A 137 -5.52 -10.97 -5.48
N CYS A 138 -5.36 -9.65 -5.40
CA CYS A 138 -5.30 -8.95 -4.12
C CYS A 138 -6.62 -9.11 -3.34
N ALA A 139 -7.77 -9.02 -4.02
CA ALA A 139 -9.08 -9.22 -3.40
C ALA A 139 -9.30 -10.68 -2.96
N GLU A 140 -8.80 -11.66 -3.68
CA GLU A 140 -8.80 -13.07 -3.27
C GLU A 140 -8.03 -13.25 -1.96
N ILE A 141 -6.80 -12.72 -1.87
CA ILE A 141 -5.99 -12.76 -0.64
C ILE A 141 -6.71 -12.04 0.50
N ALA A 142 -7.26 -10.85 0.26
CA ALA A 142 -7.97 -10.09 1.27
C ALA A 142 -9.18 -10.84 1.85
N LYS A 143 -9.95 -11.52 0.99
CA LYS A 143 -11.10 -12.36 1.37
C LYS A 143 -10.67 -13.60 2.15
N GLU A 144 -9.70 -14.35 1.64
CA GLU A 144 -9.18 -15.56 2.30
C GLU A 144 -8.65 -15.28 3.69
N GLU A 145 -7.92 -14.16 3.82
CA GLU A 145 -7.26 -13.79 5.07
C GLU A 145 -8.13 -12.94 6.00
N GLN A 146 -9.34 -12.52 5.54
CA GLN A 146 -10.27 -11.66 6.27
C GLN A 146 -9.64 -10.33 6.67
N ILE A 147 -8.99 -9.66 5.72
CA ILE A 147 -8.36 -8.34 5.89
C ILE A 147 -8.94 -7.31 4.92
N PRO A 148 -9.10 -6.05 5.32
CA PRO A 148 -9.56 -4.97 4.42
C PRO A 148 -8.61 -4.75 3.24
N MET A 149 -9.16 -4.32 2.11
CA MET A 149 -8.40 -3.87 0.96
C MET A 149 -8.82 -2.46 0.58
N ARG A 150 -7.85 -1.57 0.39
CA ARG A 150 -8.08 -0.19 -0.08
C ARG A 150 -8.91 -0.17 -1.35
N ASN A 151 -9.87 0.74 -1.41
CA ASN A 151 -10.70 1.00 -2.59
C ASN A 151 -11.38 -0.26 -3.15
N PHE A 152 -11.77 -1.18 -2.24
CA PHE A 152 -12.44 -2.42 -2.57
C PHE A 152 -13.43 -2.81 -1.46
N ASP A 153 -14.71 -2.97 -1.82
CA ASP A 153 -15.74 -3.37 -0.87
C ASP A 153 -15.69 -4.87 -0.58
N LEU A 154 -15.70 -5.20 0.69
CA LEU A 154 -15.72 -6.57 1.22
C LEU A 154 -16.86 -6.69 2.23
N ASP A 155 -17.59 -7.81 2.18
CA ASP A 155 -18.81 -8.00 2.96
C ASP A 155 -18.62 -7.96 4.48
N PHE A 156 -17.38 -8.18 4.95
CA PHE A 156 -17.04 -8.24 6.38
C PHE A 156 -16.44 -6.93 6.94
N VAL A 157 -16.32 -5.88 6.11
CA VAL A 157 -15.85 -4.55 6.54
C VAL A 157 -16.80 -3.47 6.05
N PRO A 158 -16.99 -2.36 6.78
CA PRO A 158 -17.76 -1.24 6.30
C PRO A 158 -17.07 -0.60 5.08
N HIS A 159 -17.87 0.01 4.21
CA HIS A 159 -17.34 0.81 3.10
C HIS A 159 -16.45 1.95 3.63
N VAL A 160 -15.26 2.07 3.08
CA VAL A 160 -14.32 3.15 3.38
C VAL A 160 -14.12 4.00 2.13
N GLN A 161 -14.56 5.26 2.20
CA GLN A 161 -14.34 6.22 1.11
C GLN A 161 -12.85 6.55 1.02
N PHE A 162 -12.22 6.12 -0.06
CA PHE A 162 -10.82 6.47 -0.32
C PHE A 162 -10.72 7.87 -0.93
N VAL A 163 -9.94 8.72 -0.29
CA VAL A 163 -9.64 10.08 -0.76
C VAL A 163 -8.24 10.10 -1.33
N GLN A 164 -8.16 9.99 -2.65
CA GLN A 164 -6.94 10.20 -3.40
C GLN A 164 -6.73 11.70 -3.61
N HIS A 165 -5.91 12.34 -2.77
CA HIS A 165 -5.49 13.70 -3.08
C HIS A 165 -4.32 13.65 -4.07
N ARG A 166 -4.43 14.38 -5.16
CA ARG A 166 -3.38 14.54 -6.17
C ARG A 166 -2.25 15.41 -5.63
N SER A 167 -1.48 14.89 -4.68
CA SER A 167 -0.47 15.69 -3.95
C SER A 167 0.97 15.48 -4.41
N TYR A 168 1.20 14.64 -5.41
CA TYR A 168 2.53 14.52 -5.98
C TYR A 168 2.82 15.65 -6.97
N ASN A 169 3.92 16.36 -6.76
CA ASN A 169 4.56 17.25 -7.74
C ASN A 169 3.70 18.41 -8.27
N ALA A 170 2.95 19.12 -7.45
CA ALA A 170 2.14 20.30 -7.80
C ALA A 170 0.61 20.11 -7.68
N GLY A 171 0.16 19.04 -7.09
CA GLY A 171 -1.26 18.91 -6.75
C GLY A 171 -1.61 19.72 -5.48
N PRO A 172 -2.91 19.98 -5.25
CA PRO A 172 -3.36 20.83 -4.16
C PRO A 172 -3.14 20.24 -2.75
N GLY A 173 -2.67 18.99 -2.64
CA GLY A 173 -2.26 18.38 -1.36
C GLY A 173 -3.25 18.63 -0.22
N LEU A 174 -2.78 19.29 0.82
CA LEU A 174 -3.57 19.66 2.00
C LEU A 174 -4.71 20.63 1.66
N GLU A 175 -4.54 21.53 0.67
CA GLU A 175 -5.61 22.42 0.22
C GLU A 175 -6.80 21.63 -0.32
N TYR A 176 -6.57 20.57 -1.09
CA TYR A 176 -7.67 19.71 -1.55
C TYR A 176 -8.48 19.14 -0.38
N VAL A 177 -7.80 18.64 0.66
CA VAL A 177 -8.50 18.11 1.84
C VAL A 177 -9.27 19.21 2.56
N LYS A 178 -8.72 20.41 2.70
CA LYS A 178 -9.41 21.54 3.33
C LYS A 178 -10.64 21.98 2.53
N ASP A 179 -10.50 22.13 1.22
CA ASP A 179 -11.58 22.63 0.35
C ASP A 179 -12.73 21.62 0.23
N ASN A 180 -12.44 20.32 0.34
CA ASN A 180 -13.42 19.25 0.23
C ASN A 180 -13.80 18.64 1.60
N PHE A 181 -13.40 19.24 2.71
CA PHE A 181 -13.54 18.65 4.04
C PHE A 181 -15.00 18.32 4.40
N ASN A 182 -15.93 19.21 4.09
CA ASN A 182 -17.34 18.97 4.35
C ASN A 182 -17.92 17.79 3.54
N ASP A 183 -17.42 17.55 2.32
CA ASP A 183 -17.83 16.40 1.50
C ASP A 183 -17.19 15.10 2.00
N ILE A 184 -15.95 15.17 2.42
CA ILE A 184 -15.24 14.06 3.07
C ILE A 184 -16.02 13.60 4.31
N LEU A 185 -16.48 14.53 5.15
CA LEU A 185 -17.24 14.26 6.38
C LEU A 185 -18.66 13.72 6.17
N LYS A 186 -19.18 13.64 4.93
CA LYS A 186 -20.44 12.96 4.64
C LYS A 186 -20.36 11.44 4.73
N ASN A 187 -19.14 10.88 4.71
CA ASN A 187 -18.91 9.45 4.78
C ASN A 187 -18.69 9.01 6.23
N GLU A 188 -19.08 7.80 6.56
CA GLU A 188 -18.87 7.24 7.91
C GLU A 188 -17.41 6.88 8.15
N TYR A 189 -16.76 6.28 7.16
CA TYR A 189 -15.35 5.90 7.18
C TYR A 189 -14.63 6.49 5.97
N VAL A 190 -13.46 7.06 6.20
CA VAL A 190 -12.66 7.72 5.16
C VAL A 190 -11.21 7.33 5.32
N GLU A 191 -10.55 7.00 4.23
CA GLU A 191 -9.09 6.87 4.16
C GLU A 191 -8.48 8.04 3.39
N ILE A 192 -7.53 8.73 4.00
CA ILE A 192 -6.72 9.77 3.38
C ILE A 192 -5.28 9.26 3.29
N MET A 193 -4.79 9.14 2.06
CA MET A 193 -3.43 8.68 1.78
C MET A 193 -2.42 9.81 1.90
N ALA A 194 -1.23 9.50 2.42
CA ALA A 194 -0.09 10.43 2.52
C ALA A 194 1.24 9.72 2.22
N HIS A 195 2.29 10.50 1.93
CA HIS A 195 3.65 10.00 1.71
C HIS A 195 4.66 10.85 2.47
N PRO A 196 4.64 10.81 3.80
CA PRO A 196 5.64 11.53 4.60
C PRO A 196 7.02 10.89 4.43
N GLY A 197 8.05 11.72 4.35
CA GLY A 197 9.41 11.23 4.20
C GLY A 197 10.45 12.34 4.29
N TYR A 198 11.67 11.95 4.63
CA TYR A 198 12.85 12.80 4.54
C TYR A 198 13.66 12.42 3.29
N ILE A 199 14.27 13.44 2.66
CA ILE A 199 15.13 13.32 1.47
C ILE A 199 16.58 13.11 1.92
#